data_d0b1b1e2b75701835bce473f2dbcec8c
#
_entry.id   d0b1b1e2b75701835bce473f2dbcec8c
#
_cell.length_a   1.000
_cell.length_b   1.000
_cell.length_c   1.000
_cell.angle_alpha   90.00
_cell.angle_beta   90.00
_cell.angle_gamma   90.00
#
_symmetry.space_group_name_H-M   'P 1'
#
loop_
_entity.id
_entity.type
_entity.pdbx_description
1 polymer ?
#
loop_
_entity_poly.entity_id
_entity_poly.type
_entity_poly.pdbx_seq_one_letter_code
_entity_poly.pdbx_strand_id
1 'polypeptide(L)'
;MLEAPESEVRFLPLWHPEAVTQPPDPPSSKLPTSLQRRGFGLTLLIVEFGVLSSLLLSLALYIFGSVQTVRELWHALPSIGQPAATRNLLISAIEQTDVLLVATALLIISIGLQALFVQRLDNLPGWLHIRTFDDLKNKLLGIVVVALVVEFFKAAVKWDGSGDILTLGVALAVVILAATAYSYVLARFSSEHGDP
;
A
#
# COMPACT_ATOMS: atom_id res chain seq x y z
N MET A 1 -58.77 -54.11 -56.26
CA MET A 1 -58.97 -53.50 -54.96
C MET A 1 -58.19 -54.35 -53.95
N LEU A 2 -56.90 -54.16 -53.88
CA LEU A 2 -55.99 -54.83 -52.93
C LEU A 2 -54.91 -53.84 -52.61
N GLU A 3 -55.01 -53.28 -51.43
CA GLU A 3 -54.01 -52.42 -50.83
C GLU A 3 -52.74 -53.20 -50.49
N ALA A 4 -51.61 -52.71 -50.92
CA ALA A 4 -50.33 -53.23 -50.53
C ALA A 4 -49.90 -52.52 -49.23
N PRO A 5 -49.33 -53.25 -48.25
CA PRO A 5 -48.81 -52.60 -47.03
C PRO A 5 -47.47 -51.93 -47.30
N GLU A 6 -47.34 -50.66 -46.90
CA GLU A 6 -46.13 -49.90 -46.86
C GLU A 6 -45.17 -50.55 -45.87
N SER A 7 -44.04 -51.02 -46.38
CA SER A 7 -42.93 -51.51 -45.58
C SER A 7 -42.17 -50.33 -44.97
N GLU A 8 -42.43 -50.09 -43.72
CA GLU A 8 -41.66 -49.15 -42.87
C GLU A 8 -40.16 -49.55 -42.83
N VAL A 9 -39.35 -48.86 -43.61
CA VAL A 9 -37.89 -49.01 -43.54
C VAL A 9 -37.40 -48.31 -42.32
N ARG A 10 -37.23 -49.06 -41.25
CA ARG A 10 -36.65 -48.60 -40.00
C ARG A 10 -35.16 -48.34 -40.22
N PHE A 11 -34.73 -47.08 -40.42
CA PHE A 11 -33.37 -46.68 -40.40
C PHE A 11 -32.83 -46.80 -38.97
N LEU A 12 -32.06 -47.84 -38.70
CA LEU A 12 -31.22 -47.96 -37.50
C LEU A 12 -30.03 -47.01 -37.64
N PRO A 13 -29.80 -46.08 -36.75
CA PRO A 13 -28.57 -45.30 -36.78
C PRO A 13 -27.39 -46.19 -36.36
N LEU A 14 -26.53 -46.47 -37.35
CA LEU A 14 -25.34 -47.33 -37.23
C LEU A 14 -24.12 -46.67 -36.53
N TRP A 15 -24.33 -45.64 -35.74
CA TRP A 15 -23.20 -45.12 -34.96
C TRP A 15 -23.59 -45.00 -33.50
N HIS A 16 -23.13 -45.96 -32.74
CA HIS A 16 -22.96 -45.72 -31.31
C HIS A 16 -21.73 -44.84 -31.18
N PRO A 17 -21.79 -43.65 -30.51
CA PRO A 17 -20.58 -43.02 -30.05
C PRO A 17 -19.98 -43.98 -29.04
N GLU A 18 -18.93 -44.71 -29.51
CA GLU A 18 -18.10 -45.48 -28.61
C GLU A 18 -17.71 -44.56 -27.44
N ALA A 19 -17.93 -45.07 -26.24
CA ALA A 19 -17.57 -44.43 -25.01
C ALA A 19 -16.14 -43.88 -25.16
N VAL A 20 -16.04 -42.55 -25.37
CA VAL A 20 -14.79 -41.83 -25.23
C VAL A 20 -14.35 -42.12 -23.80
N THR A 21 -13.44 -43.06 -23.65
CA THR A 21 -12.78 -43.34 -22.38
C THR A 21 -12.17 -42.05 -21.94
N GLN A 22 -12.83 -41.40 -20.99
CA GLN A 22 -12.33 -40.21 -20.32
C GLN A 22 -10.91 -40.52 -19.85
N PRO A 23 -9.89 -39.71 -20.22
CA PRO A 23 -8.55 -39.94 -19.72
C PRO A 23 -8.60 -39.96 -18.19
N PRO A 24 -7.86 -40.86 -17.55
CA PRO A 24 -7.86 -40.95 -16.10
C PRO A 24 -7.54 -39.57 -15.52
N ASP A 25 -8.37 -39.10 -14.60
CA ASP A 25 -8.14 -37.85 -13.89
C ASP A 25 -6.71 -37.80 -13.37
N PRO A 26 -5.97 -36.71 -13.58
CA PRO A 26 -4.63 -36.58 -13.02
C PRO A 26 -4.73 -36.80 -11.50
N PRO A 27 -3.76 -37.50 -10.89
CA PRO A 27 -3.80 -37.79 -9.47
C PRO A 27 -3.93 -36.46 -8.72
N SER A 28 -5.08 -36.25 -8.12
CA SER A 28 -5.35 -35.09 -7.30
C SER A 28 -4.41 -35.17 -6.11
N SER A 29 -3.25 -34.48 -6.19
CA SER A 29 -2.37 -34.23 -5.07
C SER A 29 -3.08 -33.25 -4.12
N LYS A 30 -4.16 -33.71 -3.51
CA LYS A 30 -4.81 -33.03 -2.41
C LYS A 30 -3.91 -33.15 -1.21
N LEU A 31 -3.00 -32.19 -1.05
CA LEU A 31 -2.38 -31.92 0.23
C LEU A 31 -3.49 -31.85 1.29
N PRO A 32 -3.31 -32.46 2.47
CA PRO A 32 -4.36 -32.52 3.48
C PRO A 32 -4.80 -31.09 3.82
N THR A 33 -6.04 -30.79 3.56
CA THR A 33 -6.72 -29.49 3.72
C THR A 33 -6.57 -28.90 5.13
N SER A 34 -6.26 -29.72 6.11
CA SER A 34 -6.05 -29.33 7.51
C SER A 34 -4.72 -28.58 7.76
N LEU A 35 -3.65 -28.95 7.07
CA LEU A 35 -2.34 -28.28 7.16
C LEU A 35 -2.36 -26.93 6.44
N GLN A 36 -3.02 -26.87 5.30
CA GLN A 36 -3.19 -25.62 4.53
C GLN A 36 -4.02 -24.60 5.30
N ARG A 37 -5.09 -25.04 5.98
CA ARG A 37 -5.96 -24.17 6.79
C ARG A 37 -5.27 -23.63 8.05
N ARG A 38 -4.39 -24.41 8.67
CA ARG A 38 -3.58 -23.98 9.84
C ARG A 38 -2.49 -22.99 9.44
N GLY A 39 -1.84 -23.17 8.28
CA GLY A 39 -0.85 -22.26 7.75
C GLY A 39 -1.45 -20.89 7.43
N PHE A 40 -2.60 -20.82 6.77
CA PHE A 40 -3.31 -19.57 6.49
C PHE A 40 -3.71 -18.82 7.76
N GLY A 41 -4.17 -19.52 8.81
CA GLY A 41 -4.53 -18.88 10.09
C GLY A 41 -3.34 -18.23 10.79
N LEU A 42 -2.17 -18.87 10.78
CA LEU A 42 -0.94 -18.33 11.36
C LEU A 42 -0.44 -17.09 10.61
N THR A 43 -0.49 -17.12 9.28
CA THR A 43 -0.08 -15.98 8.45
C THR A 43 -0.98 -14.78 8.68
N LEU A 44 -2.29 -14.98 8.77
CA LEU A 44 -3.25 -13.92 9.10
C LEU A 44 -2.99 -13.32 10.48
N LEU A 45 -2.71 -14.14 11.49
CA LEU A 45 -2.40 -13.65 12.84
C LEU A 45 -1.12 -12.79 12.87
N ILE A 46 -0.09 -13.16 12.11
CA ILE A 46 1.16 -12.39 12.01
C ILE A 46 0.89 -11.02 11.35
N VAL A 47 0.11 -11.01 10.26
CA VAL A 47 -0.27 -9.78 9.58
C VAL A 47 -1.11 -8.89 10.48
N GLU A 48 -2.10 -9.45 11.16
CA GLU A 48 -2.96 -8.71 12.11
C GLU A 48 -2.16 -8.09 13.25
N PHE A 49 -1.20 -8.82 13.80
CA PHE A 49 -0.29 -8.28 14.82
C PHE A 49 0.56 -7.13 14.26
N GLY A 50 1.06 -7.25 13.04
CA GLY A 50 1.79 -6.19 12.35
C GLY A 50 0.94 -4.93 12.12
N VAL A 51 -0.30 -5.12 11.66
CA VAL A 51 -1.27 -4.03 11.46
C VAL A 51 -1.56 -3.32 12.78
N LEU A 52 -1.87 -4.08 13.83
CA LEU A 52 -2.20 -3.52 15.14
C LEU A 52 -1.02 -2.76 15.75
N SER A 53 0.20 -3.30 15.68
CA SER A 53 1.40 -2.64 16.19
C SER A 53 1.71 -1.34 15.44
N SER A 54 1.57 -1.34 14.11
CA SER A 54 1.77 -0.16 13.27
C SER A 54 0.72 0.92 13.55
N LEU A 55 -0.55 0.52 13.74
CA LEU A 55 -1.63 1.43 14.11
C LEU A 55 -1.39 2.07 15.49
N LEU A 56 -1.03 1.27 16.48
CA LEU A 56 -0.72 1.76 17.83
C LEU A 56 0.47 2.72 17.83
N LEU A 57 1.52 2.41 17.08
CA LEU A 57 2.69 3.28 16.97
C LEU A 57 2.33 4.59 16.26
N SER A 58 1.55 4.54 15.19
CA SER A 58 1.03 5.72 14.51
C SER A 58 0.24 6.62 15.47
N LEU A 59 -0.71 6.02 16.22
CA LEU A 59 -1.52 6.75 17.20
C LEU A 59 -0.65 7.38 18.29
N ALA A 60 0.32 6.65 18.80
CA ALA A 60 1.26 7.16 19.80
C ALA A 60 2.03 8.38 19.25
N LEU A 61 2.55 8.30 18.03
CA LEU A 61 3.28 9.42 17.41
C LEU A 61 2.37 10.63 17.18
N TYR A 62 1.10 10.46 16.81
CA TYR A 62 0.15 11.56 16.71
C TYR A 62 -0.11 12.22 18.06
N ILE A 63 -0.30 11.43 19.12
CA ILE A 63 -0.51 11.96 20.48
C ILE A 63 0.73 12.70 20.96
N PHE A 64 1.92 12.07 20.90
CA PHE A 64 3.16 12.70 21.31
C PHE A 64 3.45 13.97 20.50
N GLY A 65 3.28 13.90 19.19
CA GLY A 65 3.45 15.03 18.31
C GLY A 65 2.51 16.18 18.65
N SER A 66 1.25 15.90 18.89
CA SER A 66 0.28 16.95 19.27
C SER A 66 0.61 17.59 20.62
N VAL A 67 1.01 16.79 21.61
CA VAL A 67 1.43 17.29 22.93
C VAL A 67 2.69 18.16 22.79
N GLN A 68 3.66 17.73 21.99
CA GLN A 68 4.87 18.50 21.72
C GLN A 68 4.54 19.85 21.06
N THR A 69 3.68 19.87 20.06
CA THR A 69 3.25 21.10 19.38
C THR A 69 2.63 22.10 20.36
N VAL A 70 1.73 21.63 21.21
CA VAL A 70 1.12 22.50 22.24
C VAL A 70 2.15 23.03 23.19
N ARG A 71 3.09 22.20 23.64
CA ARG A 71 4.17 22.59 24.54
C ARG A 71 5.09 23.63 23.92
N GLU A 72 5.53 23.42 22.68
CA GLU A 72 6.40 24.38 21.97
C GLU A 72 5.69 25.72 21.76
N LEU A 73 4.41 25.69 21.39
CA LEU A 73 3.63 26.93 21.25
C LEU A 73 3.50 27.67 22.58
N TRP A 74 3.26 26.95 23.68
CA TRP A 74 3.17 27.54 25.01
C TRP A 74 4.49 28.22 25.43
N HIS A 75 5.63 27.60 25.14
CA HIS A 75 6.94 28.16 25.42
C HIS A 75 7.32 29.33 24.50
N ALA A 76 6.81 29.37 23.29
CA ALA A 76 7.06 30.47 22.34
C ALA A 76 6.26 31.74 22.66
N LEU A 77 5.09 31.63 23.32
CA LEU A 77 4.19 32.76 23.62
C LEU A 77 4.89 33.93 24.34
N PRO A 78 5.71 33.74 25.39
CA PRO A 78 6.37 34.85 26.08
C PRO A 78 7.45 35.55 25.25
N SER A 79 7.92 34.90 24.18
CA SER A 79 9.04 35.34 23.35
C SER A 79 8.60 35.91 22.00
N ILE A 80 7.30 36.18 21.83
CA ILE A 80 6.76 36.73 20.59
C ILE A 80 7.42 38.10 20.29
N GLY A 81 7.92 38.24 19.05
CA GLY A 81 8.62 39.45 18.59
C GLY A 81 10.15 39.36 18.66
N GLN A 82 10.72 38.31 19.22
CA GLN A 82 12.16 38.08 19.20
C GLN A 82 12.55 37.25 17.95
N PRO A 83 13.53 37.72 17.14
CA PRO A 83 13.94 36.95 15.93
C PRO A 83 14.44 35.54 16.22
N ALA A 84 15.11 35.35 17.35
CA ALA A 84 15.61 34.05 17.80
C ALA A 84 14.44 33.08 18.12
N ALA A 85 13.37 33.55 18.74
CA ALA A 85 12.19 32.74 19.05
C ALA A 85 11.48 32.26 17.79
N THR A 86 11.36 33.12 16.78
CA THR A 86 10.77 32.75 15.47
C THR A 86 11.57 31.65 14.78
N ARG A 87 12.91 31.78 14.78
CA ARG A 87 13.78 30.75 14.19
C ARG A 87 13.65 29.41 14.92
N ASN A 88 13.64 29.41 16.23
CA ASN A 88 13.48 28.20 17.04
C ASN A 88 12.12 27.55 16.78
N LEU A 89 11.05 28.35 16.70
CA LEU A 89 9.71 27.84 16.40
C LEU A 89 9.63 27.23 15.00
N LEU A 90 10.29 27.83 14.00
CA LEU A 90 10.40 27.26 12.65
C LEU A 90 11.10 25.90 12.65
N ILE A 91 12.21 25.77 13.37
CA ILE A 91 12.94 24.52 13.49
C ILE A 91 12.06 23.45 14.15
N SER A 92 11.43 23.78 15.28
CA SER A 92 10.50 22.87 15.97
C SER A 92 9.32 22.46 15.08
N ALA A 93 8.74 23.39 14.30
CA ALA A 93 7.66 23.08 13.39
C ALA A 93 8.05 22.11 12.28
N ILE A 94 9.27 22.25 11.74
CA ILE A 94 9.81 21.33 10.73
C ILE A 94 10.07 19.94 11.35
N GLU A 95 10.66 19.87 12.54
CA GLU A 95 10.90 18.61 13.26
C GLU A 95 9.56 17.91 13.59
N GLN A 96 8.56 18.67 13.99
CA GLN A 96 7.23 18.16 14.27
C GLN A 96 6.54 17.60 13.00
N THR A 97 6.70 18.29 11.87
CA THR A 97 6.14 17.81 10.58
C THR A 97 6.74 16.47 10.20
N ASP A 98 8.03 16.24 10.44
CA ASP A 98 8.70 14.97 10.19
C ASP A 98 8.07 13.82 11.00
N VAL A 99 7.85 14.03 12.29
CA VAL A 99 7.17 13.06 13.18
C VAL A 99 5.76 12.74 12.65
N LEU A 100 4.99 13.75 12.24
CA LEU A 100 3.64 13.57 11.72
C LEU A 100 3.63 12.85 10.37
N LEU A 101 4.64 13.06 9.51
CA LEU A 101 4.79 12.31 8.26
C LEU A 101 5.04 10.82 8.52
N VAL A 102 5.92 10.50 9.47
CA VAL A 102 6.16 9.10 9.87
C VAL A 102 4.89 8.47 10.46
N ALA A 103 4.17 9.19 11.32
CA ALA A 103 2.89 8.73 11.86
C ALA A 103 1.87 8.45 10.76
N THR A 104 1.76 9.36 9.78
CA THR A 104 0.86 9.20 8.63
C THR A 104 1.27 8.00 7.75
N ALA A 105 2.56 7.80 7.51
CA ALA A 105 3.06 6.64 6.77
C ALA A 105 2.66 5.33 7.46
N LEU A 106 2.88 5.23 8.77
CA LEU A 106 2.49 4.06 9.57
C LEU A 106 0.98 3.81 9.56
N LEU A 107 0.17 4.89 9.60
CA LEU A 107 -1.27 4.79 9.49
C LEU A 107 -1.69 4.22 8.14
N ILE A 108 -1.13 4.73 7.05
CA ILE A 108 -1.44 4.26 5.70
C ILE A 108 -0.99 2.82 5.50
N ILE A 109 0.18 2.43 6.02
CA ILE A 109 0.65 1.04 6.01
C ILE A 109 -0.34 0.14 6.75
N SER A 110 -0.74 0.53 7.96
CA SER A 110 -1.68 -0.24 8.77
C SER A 110 -3.01 -0.45 8.07
N ILE A 111 -3.65 0.63 7.61
CA ILE A 111 -4.93 0.57 6.89
C ILE A 111 -4.78 -0.19 5.57
N GLY A 112 -3.69 0.02 4.85
CA GLY A 112 -3.41 -0.65 3.58
C GLY A 112 -3.25 -2.16 3.74
N LEU A 113 -2.49 -2.61 4.72
CA LEU A 113 -2.33 -4.03 5.02
C LEU A 113 -3.66 -4.64 5.49
N GLN A 114 -4.42 -3.93 6.32
CA GLN A 114 -5.73 -4.38 6.75
C GLN A 114 -6.69 -4.55 5.58
N ALA A 115 -6.76 -3.58 4.68
CA ALA A 115 -7.62 -3.63 3.50
C ALA A 115 -7.24 -4.76 2.53
N LEU A 116 -5.95 -5.08 2.42
CA LEU A 116 -5.45 -6.12 1.51
C LEU A 116 -5.58 -7.54 2.07
N PHE A 117 -5.38 -7.72 3.38
CA PHE A 117 -5.25 -9.06 3.97
C PHE A 117 -6.40 -9.47 4.91
N VAL A 118 -7.09 -8.51 5.53
CA VAL A 118 -8.08 -8.81 6.56
C VAL A 118 -9.50 -8.56 6.08
N GLN A 119 -9.84 -7.36 5.66
CA GLN A 119 -11.20 -7.00 5.22
C GLN A 119 -11.18 -5.83 4.22
N ARG A 120 -12.12 -5.85 3.27
CA ARG A 120 -12.43 -4.65 2.47
C ARG A 120 -13.17 -3.65 3.37
N LEU A 121 -12.52 -2.55 3.66
CA LEU A 121 -13.13 -1.44 4.38
C LEU A 121 -13.89 -0.55 3.39
N ASP A 122 -15.18 -0.85 3.18
CA ASP A 122 -16.01 -0.16 2.17
C ASP A 122 -16.33 1.30 2.53
N ASN A 123 -16.07 1.73 3.77
CA ASN A 123 -16.39 3.08 4.28
C ASN A 123 -15.20 4.03 4.40
N LEU A 124 -14.09 3.76 3.71
CA LEU A 124 -12.93 4.65 3.73
C LEU A 124 -13.15 5.87 2.83
N PRO A 125 -12.65 7.07 3.25
CA PRO A 125 -12.59 8.24 2.37
C PRO A 125 -11.90 7.89 1.05
N GLY A 126 -12.37 8.43 -0.08
CA GLY A 126 -11.89 8.08 -1.41
C GLY A 126 -10.38 8.21 -1.61
N TRP A 127 -9.73 9.16 -0.90
CA TRP A 127 -8.28 9.34 -0.93
C TRP A 127 -7.50 8.23 -0.21
N LEU A 128 -8.14 7.49 0.69
CA LEU A 128 -7.55 6.38 1.44
C LEU A 128 -7.93 5.01 0.85
N HIS A 129 -8.62 4.97 -0.28
CA HIS A 129 -9.01 3.74 -0.94
C HIS A 129 -7.77 3.03 -1.50
N ILE A 130 -7.38 1.94 -0.87
CA ILE A 130 -6.25 1.08 -1.26
C ILE A 130 -6.87 -0.24 -1.69
N ARG A 131 -6.81 -0.54 -2.99
CA ARG A 131 -7.36 -1.76 -3.58
C ARG A 131 -6.29 -2.79 -3.91
N THR A 132 -5.10 -2.30 -4.18
CA THR A 132 -3.97 -3.12 -4.60
C THR A 132 -2.73 -2.79 -3.80
N PHE A 133 -1.78 -3.72 -3.80
CA PHE A 133 -0.47 -3.49 -3.19
C PHE A 133 0.29 -2.34 -3.88
N ASP A 134 0.07 -2.17 -5.17
CA ASP A 134 0.67 -1.07 -5.95
C ASP A 134 0.10 0.28 -5.54
N ASP A 135 -1.20 0.38 -5.22
CA ASP A 135 -1.80 1.60 -4.66
C ASP A 135 -1.15 1.99 -3.34
N LEU A 136 -0.97 1.00 -2.44
CA LEU A 136 -0.29 1.22 -1.16
C LEU A 136 1.13 1.74 -1.37
N LYS A 137 1.89 1.09 -2.23
CA LYS A 137 3.27 1.43 -2.55
C LYS A 137 3.40 2.83 -3.13
N ASN A 138 2.53 3.22 -4.06
CA ASN A 138 2.52 4.56 -4.64
C ASN A 138 2.20 5.66 -3.61
N LYS A 139 1.27 5.41 -2.70
CA LYS A 139 0.98 6.33 -1.59
C LYS A 139 2.18 6.49 -0.65
N LEU A 140 2.82 5.39 -0.28
CA LEU A 140 4.02 5.42 0.57
C LEU A 140 5.17 6.15 -0.12
N LEU A 141 5.38 5.94 -1.42
CA LEU A 141 6.39 6.65 -2.20
C LEU A 141 6.17 8.16 -2.18
N GLY A 142 4.91 8.61 -2.32
CA GLY A 142 4.57 10.03 -2.19
C GLY A 142 4.96 10.61 -0.82
N ILE A 143 4.69 9.89 0.26
CA ILE A 143 5.08 10.32 1.61
C ILE A 143 6.60 10.37 1.76
N VAL A 144 7.32 9.37 1.25
CA VAL A 144 8.79 9.34 1.29
C VAL A 144 9.38 10.55 0.55
N VAL A 145 8.86 10.90 -0.63
CA VAL A 145 9.30 12.08 -1.37
C VAL A 145 9.09 13.36 -0.56
N VAL A 146 7.91 13.51 0.06
CA VAL A 146 7.63 14.68 0.92
C VAL A 146 8.57 14.71 2.12
N ALA A 147 8.83 13.58 2.78
CA ALA A 147 9.76 13.48 3.90
C ALA A 147 11.18 13.90 3.51
N LEU A 148 11.66 13.47 2.33
CA LEU A 148 12.98 13.87 1.82
C LEU A 148 13.07 15.38 1.56
N VAL A 149 11.99 15.99 1.02
CA VAL A 149 11.92 17.44 0.83
C VAL A 149 11.95 18.18 2.17
N VAL A 150 11.19 17.69 3.17
CA VAL A 150 11.18 18.27 4.53
C VAL A 150 12.56 18.16 5.17
N GLU A 151 13.28 17.05 4.99
CA GLU A 151 14.65 16.87 5.49
C GLU A 151 15.63 17.89 4.86
N PHE A 152 15.49 18.14 3.56
CA PHE A 152 16.27 19.21 2.91
C PHE A 152 15.96 20.58 3.50
N PHE A 153 14.68 20.94 3.69
CA PHE A 153 14.30 22.21 4.30
C PHE A 153 14.85 22.35 5.72
N LYS A 154 14.83 21.28 6.50
CA LYS A 154 15.40 21.23 7.85
C LYS A 154 16.90 21.56 7.82
N ALA A 155 17.65 20.93 6.92
CA ALA A 155 19.06 21.19 6.71
C ALA A 155 19.31 22.63 6.26
N ALA A 156 18.49 23.14 5.31
CA ALA A 156 18.62 24.50 4.79
C ALA A 156 18.38 25.59 5.84
N VAL A 157 17.37 25.40 6.71
CA VAL A 157 17.06 26.36 7.79
C VAL A 157 18.14 26.35 8.89
N LYS A 158 18.73 25.19 9.16
CA LYS A 158 19.81 25.04 10.16
C LYS A 158 21.19 25.43 9.61
N TRP A 159 21.31 25.65 8.31
CA TRP A 159 22.59 25.93 7.67
C TRP A 159 23.17 27.28 8.11
N ASP A 160 24.40 27.24 8.58
CA ASP A 160 25.17 28.38 9.09
C ASP A 160 26.24 28.86 8.09
N GLY A 161 26.26 28.36 6.86
CA GLY A 161 27.29 28.64 5.87
C GLY A 161 28.47 27.67 5.94
N SER A 162 28.55 26.80 6.95
CA SER A 162 29.53 25.74 7.07
C SER A 162 28.90 24.42 6.60
N GLY A 163 29.65 23.61 5.88
CA GLY A 163 29.15 22.34 5.38
C GLY A 163 28.58 22.40 3.96
N ASP A 164 28.51 21.24 3.36
CA ASP A 164 28.14 21.09 1.96
C ASP A 164 26.64 20.75 1.80
N ILE A 165 25.78 21.76 1.89
CA ILE A 165 24.34 21.63 1.69
C ILE A 165 24.02 21.24 0.22
N LEU A 166 24.93 21.57 -0.72
CA LEU A 166 24.75 21.22 -2.12
C LEU A 166 24.84 19.71 -2.32
N THR A 167 25.81 19.06 -1.69
CA THR A 167 25.95 17.60 -1.75
C THR A 167 24.71 16.90 -1.20
N LEU A 168 24.17 17.39 -0.07
CA LEU A 168 22.90 16.87 0.47
C LEU A 168 21.75 17.07 -0.52
N GLY A 169 21.61 18.28 -1.10
CA GLY A 169 20.57 18.59 -2.07
C GLY A 169 20.66 17.71 -3.31
N VAL A 170 21.85 17.50 -3.86
CA VAL A 170 22.09 16.61 -4.99
C VAL A 170 21.75 15.15 -4.63
N ALA A 171 22.17 14.66 -3.49
CA ALA A 171 21.87 13.30 -3.04
C ALA A 171 20.34 13.08 -2.93
N LEU A 172 19.62 14.00 -2.31
CA LEU A 172 18.15 13.94 -2.20
C LEU A 172 17.46 14.03 -3.56
N ALA A 173 17.93 14.93 -4.44
CA ALA A 173 17.40 15.06 -5.79
C ALA A 173 17.53 13.76 -6.59
N VAL A 174 18.67 13.07 -6.50
CA VAL A 174 18.89 11.77 -7.17
C VAL A 174 17.92 10.70 -6.63
N VAL A 175 17.70 10.64 -5.31
CA VAL A 175 16.77 9.69 -4.72
C VAL A 175 15.33 9.98 -5.15
N ILE A 176 14.93 11.26 -5.15
CA ILE A 176 13.58 11.67 -5.59
C ILE A 176 13.37 11.35 -7.08
N LEU A 177 14.35 11.62 -7.91
CA LEU A 177 14.29 11.28 -9.35
C LEU A 177 14.17 9.77 -9.56
N ALA A 178 14.96 8.97 -8.83
CA ALA A 178 14.90 7.51 -8.90
C ALA A 178 13.52 6.99 -8.45
N ALA A 179 12.97 7.52 -7.36
CA ALA A 179 11.65 7.17 -6.85
C ALA A 179 10.54 7.54 -7.84
N THR A 180 10.62 8.72 -8.44
CA THR A 180 9.66 9.20 -9.45
C THR A 180 9.74 8.38 -10.73
N ALA A 181 10.96 8.07 -11.21
CA ALA A 181 11.17 7.23 -12.39
C ALA A 181 10.61 5.82 -12.17
N TYR A 182 10.84 5.24 -10.99
CA TYR A 182 10.29 3.95 -10.61
C TYR A 182 8.74 3.96 -10.64
N SER A 183 8.10 4.96 -10.06
CA SER A 183 6.63 5.11 -10.09
C SER A 183 6.10 5.26 -11.50
N TYR A 184 6.78 6.05 -12.34
CA TYR A 184 6.39 6.26 -13.73
C TYR A 184 6.47 4.97 -14.56
N VAL A 185 7.55 4.21 -14.41
CA VAL A 185 7.73 2.92 -15.09
C VAL A 185 6.64 1.94 -14.66
N LEU A 186 6.36 1.84 -13.36
CA LEU A 186 5.33 0.95 -12.84
C LEU A 186 3.93 1.30 -13.36
N ALA A 187 3.58 2.59 -13.41
CA ALA A 187 2.31 3.07 -13.94
C ALA A 187 2.14 2.71 -15.43
N ARG A 188 3.20 2.77 -16.22
CA ARG A 188 3.16 2.37 -17.63
C ARG A 188 2.87 0.88 -17.82
N PHE A 189 3.54 0.02 -17.05
CA PHE A 189 3.32 -1.43 -17.14
C PHE A 189 1.92 -1.84 -16.66
N SER A 190 1.34 -1.14 -15.71
CA SER A 190 -0.03 -1.40 -15.23
C SER A 190 -1.10 -1.04 -16.27
N SER A 191 -0.85 -0.04 -17.13
CA SER A 191 -1.78 0.38 -18.18
C SER A 191 -1.75 -0.54 -19.41
N GLU A 192 -0.65 -1.24 -19.69
CA GLU A 192 -0.54 -2.18 -20.82
C GLU A 192 -1.19 -3.55 -20.56
N HIS A 193 -1.43 -3.93 -19.30
CA HIS A 193 -2.03 -5.22 -18.95
C HIS A 193 -3.51 -5.12 -18.53
N GLY A 194 -4.12 -3.96 -18.66
CA GLY A 194 -5.50 -3.67 -18.24
C GLY A 194 -6.55 -3.63 -19.33
N ASP A 195 -6.24 -4.08 -20.56
CA ASP A 195 -7.24 -4.14 -21.65
C ASP A 195 -7.54 -5.61 -21.99
N PRO A 196 -8.73 -6.11 -21.71
CA PRO A 196 -9.41 -7.12 -22.51
C PRO A 196 -10.60 -6.51 -23.25
#